data_bfd118cec7e207b9ccee398316ec7ce8
#
_entry.id   bfd118cec7e207b9ccee398316ec7ce8
#
_cell.length_a   1.000
_cell.length_b   1.000
_cell.length_c   1.000
_cell.angle_alpha   90.00
_cell.angle_beta   90.00
_cell.angle_gamma   90.00
#
_symmetry.space_group_name_H-M   'P 1'
#
loop_
_entity.id
_entity.type
_entity.pdbx_description
1 polymer ?
#
loop_
_entity_poly.entity_id
_entity_poly.type
_entity_poly.pdbx_seq_one_letter_code
_entity_poly.pdbx_strand_id
1 'polypeptide(L)'
;SEQYGNMWIYDGVVNYKDDLTATTKKQAQDDFKGQSQVKSTMGIYNKTITIDQQMVTVEIPSETKDFDQYIHMSDYQTSKTLNLKDDGVYINAKLAEILDLKVGDQLTLSLDNKDYKVKIAGIYKLYFRHYIYMSPKYYENLTKDEVHYNSQYFKLNKKASEKKFTNYCDHHENITSIQYVSGISE
;
A
#
# COMPACT_ATOMS: atom_id res chain seq x y z
N SER A 1 -13.32 -11.68 8.19
CA SER A 1 -14.62 -11.07 8.40
C SER A 1 -14.95 -10.10 7.27
N GLU A 2 -16.19 -9.68 7.22
CA GLU A 2 -16.67 -8.74 6.21
C GLU A 2 -15.90 -7.42 6.24
N GLN A 3 -15.46 -7.00 7.40
CA GLN A 3 -14.70 -5.75 7.59
C GLN A 3 -13.40 -5.75 6.79
N TYR A 4 -12.75 -6.88 6.69
CA TYR A 4 -11.48 -7.00 5.98
C TYR A 4 -11.67 -7.21 4.49
N GLY A 5 -12.64 -8.05 4.13
CA GLY A 5 -12.88 -8.44 2.74
C GLY A 5 -13.35 -7.30 1.86
N ASN A 6 -13.87 -6.22 2.45
CA ASN A 6 -14.38 -5.08 1.70
C ASN A 6 -13.31 -4.04 1.37
N MET A 7 -12.20 -4.02 2.07
CA MET A 7 -11.15 -3.02 1.87
C MET A 7 -10.11 -3.45 0.84
N TRP A 8 -9.53 -4.63 1.00
CA TRP A 8 -8.48 -5.12 0.11
C TRP A 8 -9.11 -5.89 -1.04
N ILE A 9 -9.10 -5.26 -2.23
CA ILE A 9 -9.68 -5.83 -3.45
C ILE A 9 -8.62 -6.61 -4.22
N TYR A 10 -7.34 -6.26 -4.04
CA TYR A 10 -6.24 -6.99 -4.67
C TYR A 10 -6.07 -8.38 -4.05
N ASP A 11 -5.36 -9.27 -4.75
CA ASP A 11 -5.11 -10.64 -4.26
C ASP A 11 -3.85 -10.71 -3.39
N GLY A 12 -2.88 -9.87 -3.65
CA GLY A 12 -1.67 -9.85 -2.86
C GLY A 12 -0.72 -8.73 -3.23
N VAL A 13 0.43 -8.76 -2.54
CA VAL A 13 1.54 -7.82 -2.75
C VAL A 13 2.80 -8.62 -3.04
N VAL A 14 3.54 -8.23 -4.07
CA VAL A 14 4.87 -8.73 -4.35
C VAL A 14 5.89 -7.66 -3.98
N ASN A 15 6.96 -8.07 -3.29
CA ASN A 15 8.04 -7.18 -2.87
C ASN A 15 9.34 -7.56 -3.59
N TYR A 16 10.06 -6.55 -4.02
CA TYR A 16 11.33 -6.70 -4.75
C TYR A 16 12.52 -6.40 -3.83
N LYS A 17 13.70 -6.89 -4.21
CA LYS A 17 14.93 -6.58 -3.49
C LYS A 17 15.20 -5.08 -3.47
N ASP A 18 15.78 -4.59 -2.37
CA ASP A 18 16.02 -3.16 -2.16
C ASP A 18 17.15 -2.59 -2.99
N ASP A 19 18.13 -3.41 -3.33
CA ASP A 19 19.40 -2.96 -3.93
C ASP A 19 19.45 -3.09 -5.47
N LEU A 20 18.29 -3.27 -6.09
CA LEU A 20 18.22 -3.42 -7.55
C LEU A 20 18.47 -2.08 -8.24
N THR A 21 19.16 -2.12 -9.37
CA THR A 21 19.23 -0.96 -10.25
C THR A 21 17.84 -0.66 -10.80
N ALA A 22 17.62 0.57 -11.25
CA ALA A 22 16.33 0.95 -11.85
C ALA A 22 15.98 0.05 -13.04
N THR A 23 16.96 -0.29 -13.87
CA THR A 23 16.76 -1.17 -15.03
C THR A 23 16.36 -2.58 -14.59
N THR A 24 17.08 -3.18 -13.65
CA THR A 24 16.79 -4.52 -13.17
C THR A 24 15.43 -4.59 -12.48
N LYS A 25 15.10 -3.57 -11.69
CA LYS A 25 13.81 -3.49 -11.03
C LYS A 25 12.67 -3.42 -12.03
N LYS A 26 12.81 -2.58 -13.06
CA LYS A 26 11.80 -2.47 -14.11
C LYS A 26 11.61 -3.80 -14.84
N GLN A 27 12.71 -4.50 -15.15
CA GLN A 27 12.65 -5.81 -15.80
C GLN A 27 11.91 -6.82 -14.92
N ALA A 28 12.18 -6.84 -13.61
CA ALA A 28 11.51 -7.73 -12.67
C ALA A 28 10.00 -7.43 -12.60
N GLN A 29 9.64 -6.15 -12.55
CA GLN A 29 8.26 -5.72 -12.53
C GLN A 29 7.52 -6.08 -13.82
N ASP A 30 8.16 -5.88 -14.97
CA ASP A 30 7.59 -6.21 -16.28
C ASP A 30 7.44 -7.74 -16.41
N ASP A 31 8.41 -8.50 -15.95
CA ASP A 31 8.38 -9.96 -15.99
C ASP A 31 7.23 -10.50 -15.12
N PHE A 32 7.07 -9.96 -13.92
CA PHE A 32 5.96 -10.32 -13.03
C PHE A 32 4.62 -10.02 -13.70
N LYS A 33 4.46 -8.80 -14.21
CA LYS A 33 3.23 -8.37 -14.87
C LYS A 33 2.92 -9.22 -16.11
N GLY A 34 3.94 -9.72 -16.77
CA GLY A 34 3.80 -10.55 -17.98
C GLY A 34 3.40 -11.99 -17.70
N GLN A 35 3.35 -12.44 -16.45
CA GLN A 35 2.95 -13.80 -16.14
C GLN A 35 1.47 -14.02 -16.51
N SER A 36 1.17 -15.17 -17.13
CA SER A 36 -0.18 -15.45 -17.61
C SER A 36 -1.23 -15.47 -16.50
N GLN A 37 -0.84 -15.73 -15.26
CA GLN A 37 -1.75 -15.79 -14.12
C GLN A 37 -2.08 -14.40 -13.57
N VAL A 38 -1.32 -13.38 -13.94
CA VAL A 38 -1.50 -12.02 -13.42
C VAL A 38 -2.47 -11.26 -14.30
N LYS A 39 -3.56 -10.80 -13.70
CA LYS A 39 -4.58 -10.01 -14.39
C LYS A 39 -4.17 -8.54 -14.48
N SER A 40 -3.70 -7.98 -13.38
CA SER A 40 -3.29 -6.58 -13.32
C SER A 40 -2.35 -6.34 -12.14
N THR A 41 -1.62 -5.24 -12.20
CA THR A 41 -0.70 -4.81 -11.15
C THR A 41 -0.78 -3.30 -10.97
N MET A 42 -0.40 -2.85 -9.77
CA MET A 42 -0.18 -1.43 -9.50
C MET A 42 1.09 -1.29 -8.65
N GLY A 43 2.03 -0.47 -9.11
CA GLY A 43 3.24 -0.20 -8.34
C GLY A 43 2.93 0.52 -7.05
N ILE A 44 3.63 0.17 -5.98
CA ILE A 44 3.54 0.86 -4.70
C ILE A 44 4.92 1.03 -4.09
N TYR A 45 5.08 2.11 -3.33
CA TYR A 45 6.14 2.22 -2.35
C TYR A 45 5.55 1.76 -1.02
N ASN A 46 6.18 0.78 -0.41
CA ASN A 46 5.73 0.16 0.83
C ASN A 46 6.86 0.27 1.85
N LYS A 47 6.56 0.86 2.99
CA LYS A 47 7.54 1.03 4.07
C LYS A 47 6.87 0.91 5.42
N THR A 48 7.45 0.09 6.30
CA THR A 48 6.99 0.01 7.68
C THR A 48 7.79 0.98 8.53
N ILE A 49 7.08 1.81 9.29
CA ILE A 49 7.66 2.79 10.21
C ILE A 49 7.04 2.59 11.60
N THR A 50 7.59 3.25 12.59
CA THR A 50 7.05 3.25 13.95
C THR A 50 6.58 4.66 14.29
N ILE A 51 5.35 4.76 14.80
CA ILE A 51 4.78 6.01 15.31
C ILE A 51 4.26 5.70 16.71
N ASP A 52 4.79 6.37 17.73
CA ASP A 52 4.40 6.17 19.15
C ASP A 52 4.30 4.68 19.50
N GLN A 53 5.33 3.92 19.14
CA GLN A 53 5.44 2.48 19.41
C GLN A 53 4.48 1.60 18.59
N GLN A 54 3.69 2.20 17.69
CA GLN A 54 2.83 1.45 16.78
C GLN A 54 3.57 1.19 15.47
N MET A 55 3.51 -0.05 14.99
CA MET A 55 4.01 -0.37 13.65
C MET A 55 2.98 0.06 12.62
N VAL A 56 3.41 0.88 11.68
CA VAL A 56 2.53 1.47 10.66
C VAL A 56 3.16 1.24 9.28
N THR A 57 2.36 0.74 8.35
CA THR A 57 2.80 0.56 6.98
C THR A 57 2.34 1.75 6.14
N VAL A 58 3.30 2.47 5.58
CA VAL A 58 3.03 3.55 4.63
C VAL A 58 3.01 2.93 3.24
N GLU A 59 1.95 3.20 2.48
CA GLU A 59 1.84 2.74 1.09
C GLU A 59 1.49 3.90 0.17
N ILE A 60 2.27 4.06 -0.89
CA ILE A 60 2.09 5.11 -1.88
C ILE A 60 1.91 4.43 -3.24
N PRO A 61 0.70 4.47 -3.81
CA PRO A 61 0.48 3.86 -5.13
C PRO A 61 1.10 4.69 -6.23
N SER A 62 1.40 4.06 -7.36
CA SER A 62 1.99 4.74 -8.51
C SER A 62 1.03 5.72 -9.18
N GLU A 63 -0.27 5.54 -8.96
CA GLU A 63 -1.29 6.47 -9.44
C GLU A 63 -2.51 6.43 -8.54
N THR A 64 -3.25 7.53 -8.48
CA THR A 64 -4.48 7.61 -7.69
C THR A 64 -5.71 7.16 -8.47
N LYS A 65 -5.66 7.27 -9.78
CA LYS A 65 -6.81 7.05 -10.66
C LYS A 65 -7.50 5.70 -10.44
N ASP A 66 -6.72 4.62 -10.37
CA ASP A 66 -7.25 3.27 -10.22
C ASP A 66 -6.96 2.66 -8.84
N PHE A 67 -6.65 3.50 -7.87
CA PHE A 67 -6.36 3.03 -6.52
C PHE A 67 -7.54 2.27 -5.91
N ASP A 68 -8.76 2.72 -6.15
CA ASP A 68 -9.99 2.09 -5.66
C ASP A 68 -10.24 0.71 -6.27
N GLN A 69 -9.55 0.35 -7.34
CA GLN A 69 -9.58 -1.00 -7.90
C GLN A 69 -8.78 -1.98 -7.05
N TYR A 70 -7.93 -1.49 -6.16
CA TYR A 70 -7.06 -2.31 -5.31
C TYR A 70 -7.38 -2.15 -3.84
N ILE A 71 -7.68 -0.93 -3.40
CA ILE A 71 -8.00 -0.61 -2.00
C ILE A 71 -9.28 0.23 -1.98
N HIS A 72 -10.27 -0.23 -1.25
CA HIS A 72 -11.51 0.51 -1.04
C HIS A 72 -11.54 1.08 0.37
N MET A 73 -11.41 2.40 0.48
CA MET A 73 -11.50 3.08 1.77
C MET A 73 -12.94 3.57 2.01
N SER A 74 -13.45 3.32 3.21
CA SER A 74 -14.75 3.87 3.65
C SER A 74 -14.52 4.78 4.84
N ASP A 75 -15.16 5.96 4.83
CA ASP A 75 -15.08 6.89 5.95
C ASP A 75 -15.54 6.22 7.23
N TYR A 76 -14.79 6.42 8.33
CA TYR A 76 -15.04 5.70 9.58
C TYR A 76 -16.35 6.11 10.26
N GLN A 77 -16.88 7.31 10.00
CA GLN A 77 -18.13 7.80 10.58
C GLN A 77 -19.32 7.62 9.67
N THR A 78 -19.18 7.93 8.38
CA THR A 78 -20.29 7.99 7.44
C THR A 78 -20.43 6.73 6.59
N SER A 79 -19.40 5.90 6.52
CA SER A 79 -19.29 4.75 5.61
C SER A 79 -19.25 5.11 4.12
N LYS A 80 -19.21 6.40 3.79
CA LYS A 80 -19.06 6.82 2.39
C LYS A 80 -17.67 6.51 1.88
N THR A 81 -17.56 6.26 0.60
CA THR A 81 -16.27 6.01 -0.05
C THR A 81 -15.36 7.22 0.09
N LEU A 82 -14.13 6.97 0.52
CA LEU A 82 -13.05 7.96 0.51
C LEU A 82 -12.17 7.70 -0.71
N ASN A 83 -11.95 8.73 -1.49
CA ASN A 83 -11.05 8.69 -2.64
C ASN A 83 -9.68 9.23 -2.24
N LEU A 84 -8.63 8.54 -2.66
CA LEU A 84 -7.26 9.00 -2.43
C LEU A 84 -7.00 10.23 -3.30
N LYS A 85 -6.74 11.37 -2.65
CA LYS A 85 -6.46 12.64 -3.32
C LYS A 85 -5.10 13.17 -2.90
N ASP A 86 -4.71 14.32 -3.45
CA ASP A 86 -3.40 14.94 -3.21
C ASP A 86 -3.39 15.89 -2.00
N ASP A 87 -4.34 15.74 -1.10
CA ASP A 87 -4.62 16.72 -0.03
C ASP A 87 -4.08 16.32 1.35
N GLY A 88 -3.43 15.21 1.46
CA GLY A 88 -2.90 14.74 2.74
C GLY A 88 -2.78 13.23 2.79
N VAL A 89 -2.71 12.72 4.02
CA VAL A 89 -2.61 11.28 4.27
C VAL A 89 -3.96 10.74 4.75
N TYR A 90 -4.17 9.45 4.49
CA TYR A 90 -5.37 8.73 4.88
C TYR A 90 -4.93 7.64 5.86
N ILE A 91 -5.46 7.69 7.09
CA ILE A 91 -5.07 6.78 8.17
C ILE A 91 -6.28 5.97 8.61
N ASN A 92 -6.02 4.81 9.22
CA ASN A 92 -7.11 3.97 9.71
C ASN A 92 -7.64 4.46 11.07
N ALA A 93 -8.90 4.12 11.35
CA ALA A 93 -9.62 4.59 12.53
C ALA A 93 -8.93 4.21 13.83
N LYS A 94 -8.41 3.00 13.96
CA LYS A 94 -7.72 2.56 15.17
C LYS A 94 -6.46 3.38 15.43
N LEU A 95 -5.69 3.68 14.40
CA LEU A 95 -4.49 4.51 14.56
C LEU A 95 -4.88 5.94 14.97
N ALA A 96 -5.92 6.50 14.36
CA ALA A 96 -6.42 7.81 14.73
C ALA A 96 -6.87 7.86 16.20
N GLU A 97 -7.54 6.81 16.67
CA GLU A 97 -7.95 6.68 18.05
C GLU A 97 -6.75 6.64 18.99
N ILE A 98 -5.77 5.80 18.71
CA ILE A 98 -4.57 5.65 19.56
C ILE A 98 -3.80 6.97 19.64
N LEU A 99 -3.67 7.70 18.53
CA LEU A 99 -2.91 8.94 18.48
C LEU A 99 -3.75 10.18 18.78
N ASP A 100 -5.04 10.02 19.03
CA ASP A 100 -6.00 11.10 19.28
C ASP A 100 -5.98 12.14 18.16
N LEU A 101 -6.15 11.67 16.92
CA LEU A 101 -6.10 12.50 15.73
C LEU A 101 -7.47 12.55 15.03
N LYS A 102 -7.73 13.69 14.42
CA LYS A 102 -8.94 13.96 13.63
C LYS A 102 -8.56 14.46 12.24
N VAL A 103 -9.50 14.40 11.32
CA VAL A 103 -9.31 14.99 9.99
C VAL A 103 -8.97 16.48 10.16
N GLY A 104 -7.95 16.92 9.46
CA GLY A 104 -7.42 18.28 9.56
C GLY A 104 -6.23 18.42 10.50
N ASP A 105 -6.01 17.48 11.40
CA ASP A 105 -4.86 17.50 12.28
C ASP A 105 -3.56 17.20 11.52
N GLN A 106 -2.45 17.53 12.14
CA GLN A 106 -1.11 17.20 11.63
C GLN A 106 -0.54 16.01 12.37
N LEU A 107 0.20 15.20 11.62
CA LEU A 107 0.95 14.05 12.13
C LEU A 107 2.38 14.18 11.65
N THR A 108 3.36 13.84 12.50
CA THR A 108 4.76 13.81 12.10
C THR A 108 5.13 12.39 11.68
N LEU A 109 5.61 12.25 10.44
CA LEU A 109 6.14 11.00 9.90
C LEU A 109 7.64 11.10 9.76
N SER A 110 8.35 10.07 10.23
CA SER A 110 9.79 9.96 9.99
C SER A 110 10.01 9.03 8.80
N LEU A 111 10.46 9.60 7.69
CA LEU A 111 10.76 8.88 6.45
C LEU A 111 12.21 9.11 6.08
N ASP A 112 12.98 8.03 5.97
CA ASP A 112 14.43 8.10 5.64
C ASP A 112 15.19 9.09 6.52
N ASN A 113 14.97 9.01 7.84
CA ASN A 113 15.61 9.81 8.87
C ASN A 113 15.32 11.32 8.82
N LYS A 114 14.25 11.68 8.10
CA LYS A 114 13.73 13.06 8.10
C LYS A 114 12.31 13.08 8.60
N ASP A 115 11.98 14.09 9.39
CA ASP A 115 10.63 14.29 9.91
C ASP A 115 9.84 15.21 8.99
N TYR A 116 8.63 14.77 8.66
CA TYR A 116 7.71 15.54 7.83
C TYR A 116 6.39 15.70 8.56
N LYS A 117 5.84 16.90 8.52
CA LYS A 117 4.49 17.15 9.03
C LYS A 117 3.50 16.93 7.89
N VAL A 118 2.59 16.01 8.10
CA VAL A 118 1.56 15.67 7.12
C VAL A 118 0.18 15.99 7.67
N LYS A 119 -0.73 16.37 6.78
CA LYS A 119 -2.11 16.66 7.14
C LYS A 119 -2.96 15.40 6.99
N ILE A 120 -3.84 15.14 7.96
CA ILE A 120 -4.79 14.05 7.88
C ILE A 120 -5.98 14.49 7.03
N ALA A 121 -6.09 13.89 5.83
CA ALA A 121 -7.15 14.21 4.89
C ALA A 121 -8.37 13.30 5.06
N GLY A 122 -8.18 12.10 5.58
CA GLY A 122 -9.28 11.17 5.79
C GLY A 122 -8.92 10.09 6.81
N ILE A 123 -9.95 9.54 7.43
CA ILE A 123 -9.84 8.43 8.37
C ILE A 123 -10.80 7.35 7.89
N TYR A 124 -10.27 6.15 7.60
CA TYR A 124 -11.05 5.07 7.04
C TYR A 124 -11.24 3.93 8.03
N LYS A 125 -12.26 3.11 7.80
CA LYS A 125 -12.60 1.97 8.66
C LYS A 125 -11.55 0.87 8.53
N LEU A 126 -10.77 0.70 9.57
CA LEU A 126 -9.90 -0.46 9.79
C LEU A 126 -9.46 -0.40 11.24
N TYR A 127 -9.58 -1.50 11.99
CA TYR A 127 -9.41 -1.49 13.43
C TYR A 127 -8.34 -2.45 13.95
N PHE A 128 -7.62 -3.15 13.08
CA PHE A 128 -6.65 -4.16 13.55
C PHE A 128 -5.23 -3.99 13.02
N ARG A 129 -5.02 -3.36 11.89
CA ARG A 129 -3.68 -3.04 11.36
C ARG A 129 -3.61 -1.56 11.08
N HIS A 130 -2.39 -1.05 10.90
CA HIS A 130 -2.20 0.38 10.66
C HIS A 130 -1.57 0.62 9.30
N TYR A 131 -2.31 1.30 8.43
CA TYR A 131 -1.83 1.71 7.11
C TYR A 131 -2.06 3.19 6.91
N ILE A 132 -1.04 3.85 6.36
CA ILE A 132 -1.15 5.24 5.92
C ILE A 132 -1.01 5.26 4.41
N TYR A 133 -2.00 5.82 3.73
CA TYR A 133 -1.98 6.00 2.28
C TYR A 133 -1.81 7.46 1.94
N MET A 134 -1.01 7.74 0.90
CA MET A 134 -0.89 9.07 0.33
C MET A 134 -0.63 8.95 -1.17
N SER A 135 -1.00 10.00 -1.91
CA SER A 135 -0.75 10.03 -3.34
C SER A 135 0.74 10.24 -3.63
N PRO A 136 1.23 9.83 -4.81
CA PRO A 136 2.61 10.12 -5.19
C PRO A 136 2.86 11.63 -5.28
N LYS A 137 1.88 12.39 -5.73
CA LYS A 137 2.01 13.85 -5.83
C LYS A 137 2.16 14.50 -4.46
N TYR A 138 1.36 14.06 -3.48
CA TYR A 138 1.49 14.57 -2.11
C TYR A 138 2.88 14.27 -1.54
N TYR A 139 3.35 13.04 -1.71
CA TYR A 139 4.68 12.63 -1.25
C TYR A 139 5.80 13.45 -1.92
N GLU A 140 5.73 13.65 -3.23
CA GLU A 140 6.74 14.39 -3.97
C GLU A 140 6.76 15.86 -3.59
N ASN A 141 5.61 16.46 -3.37
CA ASN A 141 5.52 17.83 -2.89
C ASN A 141 6.07 17.97 -1.46
N LEU A 142 5.82 16.97 -0.63
CA LEU A 142 6.26 16.95 0.77
C LEU A 142 7.77 16.77 0.89
N THR A 143 8.33 15.80 0.19
CA THR A 143 9.72 15.38 0.35
C THR A 143 10.67 16.01 -0.66
N LYS A 144 10.14 16.51 -1.78
CA LYS A 144 10.90 17.00 -2.95
C LYS A 144 11.68 15.88 -3.65
N ASP A 145 11.31 14.63 -3.39
CA ASP A 145 11.90 13.43 -4.00
C ASP A 145 10.87 12.67 -4.79
N GLU A 146 11.31 11.96 -5.83
CA GLU A 146 10.45 11.03 -6.56
C GLU A 146 10.15 9.81 -5.70
N VAL A 147 8.98 9.19 -5.94
CA VAL A 147 8.65 7.91 -5.31
C VAL A 147 9.42 6.79 -6.00
N HIS A 148 10.10 5.97 -5.21
CA HIS A 148 10.78 4.77 -5.72
C HIS A 148 9.97 3.53 -5.33
N TYR A 149 9.25 2.97 -6.30
CA TYR A 149 8.32 1.86 -6.05
C TYR A 149 9.11 0.56 -5.84
N ASN A 150 8.88 -0.08 -4.70
CA ASN A 150 9.59 -1.31 -4.29
C ASN A 150 8.70 -2.54 -4.30
N SER A 151 7.41 -2.39 -4.62
CA SER A 151 6.42 -3.46 -4.53
C SER A 151 5.32 -3.24 -5.56
N GLN A 152 4.45 -4.23 -5.71
CA GLN A 152 3.25 -4.10 -6.54
C GLN A 152 2.09 -4.81 -5.87
N TYR A 153 0.91 -4.18 -5.88
CA TYR A 153 -0.34 -4.93 -5.71
C TYR A 153 -0.56 -5.77 -6.95
N PHE A 154 -1.18 -6.92 -6.81
CA PHE A 154 -1.55 -7.72 -7.98
C PHE A 154 -2.93 -8.34 -7.82
N LYS A 155 -3.57 -8.59 -8.96
CA LYS A 155 -4.77 -9.41 -9.07
C LYS A 155 -4.45 -10.60 -9.96
N LEU A 156 -4.96 -11.75 -9.58
CA LEU A 156 -4.80 -12.98 -10.35
C LEU A 156 -6.06 -13.25 -11.18
N ASN A 157 -5.88 -13.93 -12.30
CA ASN A 157 -7.00 -14.44 -13.08
C ASN A 157 -7.76 -15.50 -12.28
N LYS A 158 -9.06 -15.63 -12.53
CA LYS A 158 -9.94 -16.53 -11.77
C LYS A 158 -9.46 -17.98 -11.73
N LYS A 159 -8.81 -18.44 -12.81
CA LYS A 159 -8.35 -19.82 -12.93
C LYS A 159 -6.88 -19.99 -12.52
N ALA A 160 -6.28 -18.96 -11.97
CA ALA A 160 -4.87 -19.00 -11.57
C ALA A 160 -4.67 -19.98 -10.42
N SER A 161 -3.57 -20.73 -10.47
CA SER A 161 -3.14 -21.57 -9.35
C SER A 161 -2.22 -20.76 -8.45
N GLU A 162 -2.67 -20.45 -7.23
CA GLU A 162 -1.84 -19.75 -6.26
C GLU A 162 -0.55 -20.50 -5.97
N LYS A 163 -0.62 -21.83 -5.91
CA LYS A 163 0.56 -22.65 -5.64
C LYS A 163 1.61 -22.50 -6.73
N LYS A 164 1.21 -22.60 -8.00
CA LYS A 164 2.13 -22.43 -9.13
C LYS A 164 2.70 -21.02 -9.18
N PHE A 165 1.86 -20.04 -8.93
CA PHE A 165 2.26 -18.63 -8.93
C PHE A 165 3.24 -18.32 -7.80
N THR A 166 2.96 -18.81 -6.59
CA THR A 166 3.85 -18.68 -5.44
C THR A 166 5.20 -19.31 -5.74
N ASN A 167 5.20 -20.50 -6.35
CA ASN A 167 6.42 -21.18 -6.74
C ASN A 167 7.24 -20.35 -7.74
N TYR A 168 6.59 -19.72 -8.71
CA TYR A 168 7.26 -18.77 -9.63
C TYR A 168 7.94 -17.66 -8.87
N CYS A 169 7.22 -17.01 -7.95
CA CYS A 169 7.75 -15.90 -7.16
C CYS A 169 8.92 -16.33 -6.27
N ASP A 170 8.81 -17.50 -5.64
CA ASP A 170 9.86 -18.02 -4.75
C ASP A 170 11.16 -18.33 -5.49
N HIS A 171 11.07 -18.63 -6.78
CA HIS A 171 12.23 -18.93 -7.62
C HIS A 171 12.76 -17.74 -8.40
N HIS A 172 12.09 -16.59 -8.32
CA HIS A 172 12.53 -15.37 -9.00
C HIS A 172 13.59 -14.68 -8.15
N GLU A 173 14.79 -14.51 -8.69
CA GLU A 173 15.94 -13.99 -7.93
C GLU A 173 15.75 -12.57 -7.37
N ASN A 174 14.91 -11.76 -7.97
CA ASN A 174 14.72 -10.35 -7.60
C ASN A 174 13.45 -10.10 -6.77
N ILE A 175 12.68 -11.14 -6.48
CA ILE A 175 11.50 -11.07 -5.62
C ILE A 175 11.89 -11.57 -4.24
N THR A 176 11.67 -10.73 -3.21
CA THR A 176 11.98 -11.11 -1.83
C THR A 176 10.83 -11.84 -1.15
N SER A 177 9.60 -11.45 -1.45
CA SER A 177 8.44 -12.03 -0.80
C SER A 177 7.18 -11.77 -1.60
N ILE A 178 6.19 -12.62 -1.35
CA ILE A 178 4.83 -12.45 -1.84
C ILE A 178 3.90 -12.66 -0.65
N GLN A 179 2.89 -11.80 -0.52
CA GLN A 179 1.94 -11.89 0.57
C GLN A 179 0.53 -11.77 0.01
N TYR A 180 -0.30 -12.77 0.28
CA TYR A 180 -1.69 -12.77 -0.14
C TYR A 180 -2.58 -12.11 0.90
N VAL A 181 -3.65 -11.47 0.43
CA VAL A 181 -4.65 -10.84 1.31
C VAL A 181 -5.26 -11.86 2.26
N SER A 182 -5.47 -13.10 1.81
CA SER A 182 -6.04 -14.16 2.65
C SER A 182 -5.23 -14.43 3.92
N GLY A 183 -3.94 -14.07 3.94
CA GLY A 183 -3.09 -14.16 5.14
C GLY A 183 -3.19 -12.97 6.07
N ILE A 184 -3.88 -11.89 5.67
CA ILE A 184 -3.97 -10.66 6.45
C ILE A 184 -5.11 -10.73 7.49
N SER A 185 -6.15 -11.50 7.20
CA SER A 185 -7.35 -11.57 8.04
C SER A 185 -7.12 -12.28 9.38
N GLU A 186 -5.97 -12.93 9.53
CA GLU A 186 -5.61 -13.58 10.78
C GLU A 186 -4.81 -12.60 11.67
#